data_2b0ebb6183da6331e43e8a5980b9faf4
#
_entry.id   2b0ebb6183da6331e43e8a5980b9faf4
#
_cell.length_a   1.000
_cell.length_b   1.000
_cell.length_c   1.000
_cell.angle_alpha   90.00
_cell.angle_beta   90.00
_cell.angle_gamma   90.00
#
_symmetry.space_group_name_H-M   'P 1'
#
loop_
_entity.id
_entity.type
_entity.pdbx_description
1 polymer ?
#
loop_
_entity_poly.entity_id
_entity_poly.type
_entity_poly.pdbx_seq_one_letter_code
_entity_poly.pdbx_strand_id
1 'polypeptide(L)'
;MSEVFHLERQLEEYKKVVERRDLAKKLYNNREFKKIILDDFCITECARYAQSSGDPSLTTEQRADALAMAQAAGHLRRYLSVTVQMGNSVEGQIADLEQ
;
A
#
# COMPACT_ATOMS: atom_id res chain seq x y z
N MET A 1 8.34 -20.72 -30.39
CA MET A 1 9.33 -19.68 -30.07
C MET A 1 8.72 -18.45 -29.40
N SER A 2 7.70 -17.81 -30.03
CA SER A 2 7.04 -16.63 -29.44
C SER A 2 6.30 -16.95 -28.14
N GLU A 3 5.69 -18.13 -28.01
CA GLU A 3 5.00 -18.53 -26.78
C GLU A 3 5.95 -18.69 -25.60
N VAL A 4 7.11 -19.30 -25.83
CA VAL A 4 8.13 -19.45 -24.78
C VAL A 4 8.67 -18.10 -24.35
N PHE A 5 8.91 -17.21 -25.29
CA PHE A 5 9.36 -15.84 -25.02
C PHE A 5 8.34 -15.07 -24.18
N HIS A 6 7.06 -15.14 -24.53
CA HIS A 6 6.00 -14.49 -23.79
C HIS A 6 5.86 -15.06 -22.38
N LEU A 7 6.00 -16.36 -22.23
CA LEU A 7 5.90 -17.03 -20.94
C LEU A 7 7.05 -16.60 -20.01
N GLU A 8 8.27 -16.57 -20.53
CA GLU A 8 9.45 -16.13 -19.78
C GLU A 8 9.30 -14.68 -19.34
N ARG A 9 8.81 -13.82 -20.22
CA ARG A 9 8.59 -12.41 -19.92
C ARG A 9 7.51 -12.24 -18.86
N GLN A 10 6.43 -13.02 -18.94
CA GLN A 10 5.37 -13.01 -17.93
C GLN A 10 5.90 -13.44 -16.58
N LEU A 11 6.72 -14.48 -16.51
CA LEU A 11 7.34 -14.94 -15.27
C LEU A 11 8.24 -13.86 -14.64
N GLU A 12 9.01 -13.14 -15.48
CA GLU A 12 9.83 -12.03 -15.00
C GLU A 12 8.99 -10.92 -14.36
N GLU A 13 7.90 -10.54 -15.02
CA GLU A 13 6.99 -9.52 -14.49
C GLU A 13 6.36 -9.98 -13.17
N TYR A 14 5.94 -11.24 -13.09
CA TYR A 14 5.36 -11.80 -11.88
C TYR A 14 6.37 -11.82 -10.72
N LYS A 15 7.63 -12.15 -11.00
CA LYS A 15 8.68 -12.16 -9.98
C LYS A 15 8.92 -10.77 -9.39
N LYS A 16 8.82 -9.72 -10.20
CA LYS A 16 8.92 -8.33 -9.73
C LYS A 16 7.78 -7.99 -8.76
N VAL A 17 6.57 -8.46 -9.06
CA VAL A 17 5.41 -8.25 -8.19
C VAL A 17 5.62 -8.94 -6.84
N VAL A 18 6.14 -10.17 -6.85
CA VAL A 18 6.46 -10.91 -5.62
C VAL A 18 7.57 -10.21 -4.82
N GLU A 19 8.60 -9.70 -5.47
CA GLU A 19 9.67 -8.93 -4.81
C GLU A 19 9.11 -7.70 -4.10
N ARG A 20 8.20 -6.97 -4.75
CA ARG A 20 7.57 -5.80 -4.15
C ARG A 20 6.72 -6.18 -2.93
N ARG A 21 6.01 -7.31 -3.00
CA ARG A 21 5.28 -7.86 -1.85
C ARG A 21 6.23 -8.12 -0.68
N ASP A 22 7.38 -8.74 -0.95
CA ASP A 22 8.35 -9.08 0.09
C ASP A 22 8.92 -7.81 0.74
N LEU A 23 9.17 -6.77 -0.06
CA LEU A 23 9.61 -5.47 0.47
C LEU A 23 8.52 -4.84 1.35
N ALA A 24 7.26 -4.89 0.92
CA ALA A 24 6.14 -4.38 1.71
C ALA A 24 6.02 -5.12 3.04
N LYS A 25 6.19 -6.45 3.04
CA LYS A 25 6.18 -7.25 4.28
C LYS A 25 7.31 -6.86 5.21
N LYS A 26 8.49 -6.55 4.67
CA LYS A 26 9.61 -6.06 5.49
C LYS A 26 9.26 -4.74 6.17
N LEU A 27 8.56 -3.85 5.47
CA LEU A 27 8.11 -2.60 6.07
C LEU A 27 7.13 -2.87 7.21
N TYR A 28 6.17 -3.77 7.02
CA TYR A 28 5.24 -4.13 8.09
C TYR A 28 5.93 -4.71 9.32
N ASN A 29 7.09 -5.32 9.15
CA ASN A 29 7.89 -5.88 10.24
C ASN A 29 8.95 -4.90 10.76
N ASN A 30 9.11 -3.74 10.12
CA ASN A 30 10.05 -2.71 10.56
C ASN A 30 9.44 -1.93 11.71
N ARG A 31 10.14 -1.90 12.83
CA ARG A 31 9.66 -1.30 14.06
C ARG A 31 9.39 0.21 13.93
N GLU A 32 10.30 0.91 13.29
CA GLU A 32 10.21 2.36 13.09
C GLU A 32 9.07 2.70 12.14
N PHE A 33 8.92 1.95 11.07
CA PHE A 33 7.82 2.14 10.13
C PHE A 33 6.46 1.93 10.80
N LYS A 34 6.34 0.87 11.61
CA LYS A 34 5.11 0.61 12.36
C LYS A 34 4.76 1.79 13.25
N LYS A 35 5.74 2.30 13.99
CA LYS A 35 5.50 3.38 14.94
C LYS A 35 5.15 4.70 14.25
N ILE A 36 5.98 5.14 13.32
CA ILE A 36 5.84 6.47 12.72
C ILE A 36 4.74 6.51 11.65
N ILE A 37 4.63 5.48 10.83
CA ILE A 37 3.71 5.48 9.70
C ILE A 37 2.39 4.81 10.05
N LEU A 38 2.43 3.55 10.50
CA LEU A 38 1.18 2.81 10.72
C LEU A 38 0.42 3.29 11.95
N ASP A 39 1.11 3.54 13.06
CA ASP A 39 0.45 3.97 14.29
C ASP A 39 0.27 5.49 14.35
N ASP A 40 1.35 6.26 14.23
CA ASP A 40 1.27 7.71 14.42
C ASP A 40 0.55 8.41 13.26
N PHE A 41 0.95 8.15 12.03
CA PHE A 41 0.33 8.82 10.88
C PHE A 41 -1.03 8.22 10.52
N CYS A 42 -1.10 6.92 10.30
CA CYS A 42 -2.31 6.29 9.77
C CYS A 42 -3.44 6.18 10.80
N ILE A 43 -3.14 6.18 12.09
CA ILE A 43 -4.17 6.08 13.14
C ILE A 43 -4.31 7.40 13.89
N THR A 44 -3.29 7.82 14.61
CA THR A 44 -3.37 8.98 15.50
C THR A 44 -3.57 10.28 14.74
N GLU A 45 -2.69 10.60 13.80
CA GLU A 45 -2.77 11.84 13.02
C GLU A 45 -3.98 11.81 12.08
N CYS A 46 -4.28 10.66 11.48
CA CYS A 46 -5.46 10.52 10.62
C CYS A 46 -6.74 10.86 11.38
N ALA A 47 -6.90 10.37 12.62
CA ALA A 47 -8.07 10.68 13.45
C ALA A 47 -8.14 12.16 13.75
N ARG A 48 -7.00 12.81 14.07
CA ARG A 48 -6.94 14.24 14.34
C ARG A 48 -7.34 15.05 13.11
N TYR A 49 -6.82 14.70 11.93
CA TYR A 49 -7.19 15.37 10.68
C TYR A 49 -8.66 15.18 10.34
N ALA A 50 -9.20 13.98 10.55
CA ALA A 50 -10.62 13.72 10.30
C ALA A 50 -11.50 14.61 11.18
N GLN A 51 -11.16 14.78 12.46
CA GLN A 51 -11.88 15.68 13.35
C GLN A 51 -11.77 17.13 12.91
N SER A 52 -10.58 17.57 12.53
CA SER A 52 -10.36 18.94 12.03
C SER A 52 -11.16 19.23 10.76
N SER A 53 -11.35 18.24 9.89
CA SER A 53 -12.13 18.41 8.67
C SER A 53 -13.60 18.75 8.94
N GLY A 54 -14.11 18.40 10.11
CA GLY A 54 -15.48 18.73 10.53
C GLY A 54 -15.57 19.87 11.53
N ASP A 55 -14.49 20.55 11.86
CA ASP A 55 -14.44 21.61 12.87
C ASP A 55 -14.92 22.94 12.27
N PRO A 56 -16.10 23.46 12.71
CA PRO A 56 -16.62 24.71 12.17
C PRO A 56 -15.82 25.96 12.52
N SER A 57 -14.90 25.87 13.50
CA SER A 57 -14.04 27.00 13.87
C SER A 57 -12.90 27.21 12.88
N LEU A 58 -12.61 26.20 12.03
CA LEU A 58 -11.58 26.29 11.02
C LEU A 58 -12.15 26.83 9.70
N THR A 59 -11.29 27.43 8.88
CA THR A 59 -11.70 27.90 7.56
C THR A 59 -12.01 26.73 6.63
N THR A 60 -12.75 27.01 5.57
CA THR A 60 -13.06 26.00 4.54
C THR A 60 -11.78 25.36 3.96
N GLU A 61 -10.77 26.20 3.72
CA GLU A 61 -9.47 25.74 3.19
C GLU A 61 -8.76 24.84 4.20
N GLN A 62 -8.71 25.23 5.46
CA GLN A 62 -8.09 24.43 6.52
C GLN A 62 -8.78 23.08 6.66
N ARG A 63 -10.11 23.07 6.61
CA ARG A 63 -10.89 21.81 6.69
C ARG A 63 -10.63 20.92 5.48
N ALA A 64 -10.54 21.49 4.29
CA ALA A 64 -10.24 20.73 3.07
C ALA A 64 -8.84 20.10 3.14
N ASP A 65 -7.84 20.84 3.63
CA ASP A 65 -6.48 20.33 3.81
C ASP A 65 -6.46 19.18 4.81
N ALA A 66 -7.17 19.30 5.91
CA ALA A 66 -7.27 18.25 6.92
C ALA A 66 -7.90 16.98 6.33
N LEU A 67 -8.96 17.12 5.54
CA LEU A 67 -9.59 15.99 4.87
C LEU A 67 -8.63 15.30 3.92
N ALA A 68 -7.88 16.08 3.14
CA ALA A 68 -6.88 15.53 2.22
C ALA A 68 -5.82 14.72 2.96
N MET A 69 -5.37 15.18 4.13
CA MET A 69 -4.39 14.45 4.94
C MET A 69 -4.96 13.15 5.50
N ALA A 70 -6.21 13.16 5.94
CA ALA A 70 -6.88 11.94 6.40
C ALA A 70 -7.01 10.91 5.28
N GLN A 71 -7.38 11.38 4.08
CA GLN A 71 -7.51 10.52 2.91
C GLN A 71 -6.15 9.95 2.48
N ALA A 72 -5.07 10.73 2.61
CA ALA A 72 -3.72 10.27 2.27
C ALA A 72 -3.31 9.05 3.09
N ALA A 73 -3.65 9.03 4.38
CA ALA A 73 -3.37 7.89 5.24
C ALA A 73 -4.08 6.63 4.74
N GLY A 74 -5.35 6.76 4.32
CA GLY A 74 -6.12 5.66 3.75
C GLY A 74 -5.54 5.15 2.44
N HIS A 75 -5.12 6.07 1.57
CA HIS A 75 -4.49 5.70 0.30
C HIS A 75 -3.16 4.96 0.52
N LEU A 76 -2.35 5.40 1.46
CA LEU A 76 -1.08 4.74 1.79
C LEU A 76 -1.32 3.31 2.27
N ARG A 77 -2.25 3.14 3.22
CA ARG A 77 -2.58 1.80 3.74
C ARG A 77 -3.09 0.88 2.65
N ARG A 78 -3.96 1.40 1.79
CA ARG A 78 -4.49 0.62 0.66
C ARG A 78 -3.39 0.22 -0.30
N TYR A 79 -2.48 1.12 -0.63
CA TYR A 79 -1.35 0.82 -1.52
C TYR A 79 -0.51 -0.35 -0.99
N LEU A 80 -0.16 -0.30 0.29
CA LEU A 80 0.62 -1.37 0.92
C LEU A 80 -0.13 -2.70 0.95
N SER A 81 -1.41 -2.66 1.33
CA SER A 81 -2.26 -3.85 1.39
C SER A 81 -2.42 -4.50 0.01
N VAL A 82 -2.70 -3.70 -1.01
CA VAL A 82 -2.85 -4.19 -2.39
C VAL A 82 -1.54 -4.78 -2.89
N THR A 83 -0.41 -4.16 -2.58
CA THR A 83 0.91 -4.67 -2.97
C THR A 83 1.14 -6.08 -2.40
N VAL A 84 0.77 -6.31 -1.15
CA VAL A 84 0.89 -7.64 -0.53
C VAL A 84 -0.07 -8.64 -1.18
N GLN A 85 -1.33 -8.24 -1.38
CA GLN A 85 -2.35 -9.12 -1.98
C GLN A 85 -1.99 -9.52 -3.40
N MET A 86 -1.49 -8.59 -4.20
CA MET A 86 -1.07 -8.87 -5.57
C MET A 86 0.10 -9.85 -5.61
N GLY A 87 1.08 -9.68 -4.73
CA GLY A 87 2.20 -10.61 -4.63
C GLY A 87 1.75 -12.02 -4.27
N ASN A 88 0.83 -12.14 -3.31
CA ASN A 88 0.29 -13.44 -2.91
C ASN A 88 -0.46 -14.12 -4.06
N SER A 89 -1.27 -13.37 -4.79
CA SER A 89 -2.03 -13.88 -5.94
C SER A 89 -1.11 -14.35 -7.06
N VAL A 90 -0.12 -13.53 -7.39
CA VAL A 90 0.83 -13.82 -8.47
C VAL A 90 1.73 -15.00 -8.12
N GLU A 91 2.10 -15.16 -6.85
CA GLU A 91 2.88 -16.31 -6.39
C GLU A 91 2.18 -17.62 -6.72
N GLY A 92 0.86 -17.70 -6.50
CA GLY A 92 0.06 -18.85 -6.90
C GLY A 92 0.08 -19.07 -8.41
N GLN A 93 0.00 -18.00 -9.20
CA GLN A 93 0.06 -18.10 -10.65
C GLN A 93 1.43 -18.58 -11.16
N ILE A 94 2.52 -18.17 -10.51
CA ILE A 94 3.86 -18.67 -10.84
C ILE A 94 3.95 -20.18 -10.60
N ALA A 95 3.44 -20.65 -9.47
CA ALA A 95 3.42 -22.07 -9.16
C ALA A 95 2.66 -22.86 -10.22
N ASP A 96 1.52 -22.34 -10.70
CA ASP A 96 0.74 -22.96 -11.76
C ASP A 96 1.50 -23.01 -13.09
N LEU A 97 2.22 -21.94 -13.44
CA LEU A 97 2.98 -21.89 -14.69
C LEU A 97 4.21 -22.81 -14.67
N GLU A 98 4.78 -23.07 -13.50
CA GLU A 98 5.98 -23.89 -13.34
C GLU A 98 5.66 -25.40 -13.27
N GLN A 99 4.38 -25.75 -13.19
CA GLN A 99 3.92 -27.15 -13.29
C GLN A 99 3.77 -27.53 -14.77
#